data_a86b6e08434889c2feb605c0860005af
#
_entry.id   a86b6e08434889c2feb605c0860005af
#
_cell.length_a   1.000
_cell.length_b   1.000
_cell.length_c   1.000
_cell.angle_alpha   90.00
_cell.angle_beta   90.00
_cell.angle_gamma   90.00
#
_symmetry.space_group_name_H-M   'P 1'
#
loop_
_entity.id
_entity.type
_entity.pdbx_description
1 polymer ?
#
loop_
_entity_poly.entity_id
_entity_poly.type
_entity_poly.pdbx_seq_one_letter_code
_entity_poly.pdbx_strand_id
1 'polypeptide(L)'
;MATSSEFRFDRKGAYALYVLLILLVTYLLNQLDRYALAICTQPMAQEIGYGDFGCLELKNVSKEEIGKDGCPKNATKTQCNSYLGPNNTEVCYYDRTGGGFQYQILAGPIFIVIYTFAGIGLGYLADITNRKFLLAICLAFWSLMTLLTGFATEYWHLVILRFGLGFGEAGCTPFASSLIADYFAASVRGIALGGYNIGIYAGYSLSYALGDFITAANINGQGWRWVFWIAGIPGFLVAALLAFTVKEPVRTRNATLQERSESYEVTGLQKLKMVMACFCSPSLLILCLAGSIRNGAGYVWGYNTQLYFTTYYPEVSTGQWLSWIPLVGGSIAVVFGGFISDRVVKWGPYARIWVLIASLTLAAPFAAGTLFFKPPWAFVCQIPTYIIGEMWVSVTLAVVIELVPSNIRTTAIAYYFFIISNIGGNMPLLVPPIEQVTSLRTALYILYPGCYLLAAVVFAVCMLVVKRDIRRKQELDIPDSSPLLAEDVANPNDNDTKMD
;
A
#
# COMPACT_ATOMS: atom_id res chain seq x y z
N MET A 1 11.90 -36.07 14.20
CA MET A 1 10.44 -36.04 13.83
C MET A 1 9.78 -34.98 14.69
N ALA A 2 9.64 -33.77 14.16
CA ALA A 2 8.95 -32.71 14.84
C ALA A 2 7.47 -32.86 14.50
N THR A 3 6.65 -33.09 15.52
CA THR A 3 5.19 -33.18 15.40
C THR A 3 4.67 -31.83 14.86
N SER A 4 4.05 -31.89 13.69
CA SER A 4 3.27 -30.78 13.13
C SER A 4 2.20 -30.41 14.17
N SER A 5 2.32 -29.21 14.77
CA SER A 5 1.22 -28.63 15.54
C SER A 5 0.11 -28.25 14.53
N GLU A 6 -0.76 -29.17 14.23
CA GLU A 6 -1.98 -28.93 13.46
C GLU A 6 -2.77 -27.81 14.15
N PHE A 7 -3.20 -26.82 13.37
CA PHE A 7 -4.14 -25.81 13.82
C PHE A 7 -5.43 -26.50 14.25
N ARG A 8 -5.58 -26.73 15.55
CA ARG A 8 -6.80 -27.33 16.10
C ARG A 8 -7.89 -26.28 16.16
N PHE A 9 -9.04 -26.59 15.58
CA PHE A 9 -10.28 -25.83 15.68
C PHE A 9 -10.88 -26.03 17.11
N ASP A 10 -10.15 -25.61 18.12
CA ASP A 10 -10.64 -25.51 19.49
C ASP A 10 -11.18 -24.09 19.77
N ARG A 11 -11.72 -23.87 20.96
CA ARG A 11 -12.23 -22.53 21.35
C ARG A 11 -11.19 -21.42 21.23
N LYS A 12 -9.89 -21.72 21.37
CA LYS A 12 -8.81 -20.74 21.27
C LYS A 12 -8.55 -20.40 19.79
N GLY A 13 -8.55 -21.39 18.90
CA GLY A 13 -8.41 -21.19 17.47
C GLY A 13 -9.57 -20.39 16.87
N ALA A 14 -10.82 -20.69 17.27
CA ALA A 14 -11.99 -19.93 16.84
C ALA A 14 -11.93 -18.47 17.30
N TYR A 15 -11.45 -18.21 18.52
CA TYR A 15 -11.27 -16.85 19.02
C TYR A 15 -10.15 -16.10 18.28
N ALA A 16 -9.04 -16.74 17.94
CA ALA A 16 -7.97 -16.14 17.14
C ALA A 16 -8.47 -15.76 15.73
N LEU A 17 -9.31 -16.60 15.11
CA LEU A 17 -9.95 -16.27 13.83
C LEU A 17 -10.94 -15.10 13.94
N TYR A 18 -11.70 -15.01 15.02
CA TYR A 18 -12.55 -13.87 15.32
C TYR A 18 -11.73 -12.56 15.43
N VAL A 19 -10.61 -12.60 16.15
CA VAL A 19 -9.70 -11.44 16.24
C VAL A 19 -9.14 -11.08 14.87
N LEU A 20 -8.72 -12.07 14.08
CA LEU A 20 -8.23 -11.83 12.72
C LEU A 20 -9.29 -11.16 11.84
N LEU A 21 -10.55 -11.59 11.95
CA LEU A 21 -11.66 -10.99 11.21
C LEU A 21 -11.88 -9.53 11.60
N ILE A 22 -11.86 -9.20 12.90
CA ILE A 22 -11.96 -7.80 13.36
C ILE A 22 -10.80 -6.97 12.79
N LEU A 23 -9.56 -7.48 12.86
CA LEU A 23 -8.39 -6.78 12.33
C LEU A 23 -8.45 -6.62 10.81
N LEU A 24 -8.95 -7.64 10.07
CA LEU A 24 -9.19 -7.56 8.63
C LEU A 24 -10.20 -6.46 8.31
N VAL A 25 -11.34 -6.42 9.02
CA VAL A 25 -12.36 -5.37 8.84
C VAL A 25 -11.79 -4.00 9.19
N THR A 26 -10.99 -3.90 10.26
CA THR A 26 -10.28 -2.64 10.60
C THR A 26 -9.40 -2.17 9.45
N TYR A 27 -8.65 -3.07 8.81
CA TYR A 27 -7.78 -2.72 7.69
C TYR A 27 -8.57 -2.41 6.40
N LEU A 28 -9.68 -3.11 6.18
CA LEU A 28 -10.61 -2.81 5.10
C LEU A 28 -11.14 -1.37 5.23
N LEU A 29 -11.62 -0.97 6.42
CA LEU A 29 -12.10 0.39 6.67
C LEU A 29 -10.98 1.43 6.49
N ASN A 30 -9.77 1.14 6.97
CA ASN A 30 -8.59 1.98 6.74
C ASN A 30 -8.35 2.27 5.25
N GLN A 31 -8.43 1.26 4.38
CA GLN A 31 -8.23 1.43 2.95
C GLN A 31 -9.44 2.08 2.26
N LEU A 32 -10.66 1.77 2.72
CA LEU A 32 -11.88 2.41 2.25
C LEU A 32 -11.81 3.93 2.44
N ASP A 33 -11.48 4.39 3.64
CA ASP A 33 -11.42 5.81 4.00
C ASP A 33 -10.33 6.54 3.21
N ARG A 34 -9.21 5.88 2.97
CA ARG A 34 -8.09 6.41 2.20
C ARG A 34 -8.46 6.73 0.77
N TYR A 35 -9.17 5.82 0.10
CA TYR A 35 -9.49 5.95 -1.33
C TYR A 35 -10.82 6.62 -1.63
N ALA A 36 -11.73 6.74 -0.66
CA ALA A 36 -13.03 7.38 -0.84
C ALA A 36 -12.92 8.81 -1.43
N LEU A 37 -11.93 9.60 -0.99
CA LEU A 37 -11.68 10.93 -1.55
C LEU A 37 -11.36 10.89 -3.04
N ALA A 38 -10.55 9.93 -3.49
CA ALA A 38 -10.13 9.84 -4.89
C ALA A 38 -11.31 9.57 -5.83
N ILE A 39 -12.32 8.86 -5.35
CA ILE A 39 -13.49 8.50 -6.15
C ILE A 39 -14.51 9.63 -6.18
N CYS A 40 -14.66 10.34 -5.07
CA CYS A 40 -15.59 11.47 -4.95
C CYS A 40 -14.98 12.81 -5.35
N THR A 41 -13.74 12.86 -5.89
CA THR A 41 -13.00 14.12 -6.06
C THR A 41 -13.70 15.13 -6.94
N GLN A 42 -14.34 14.74 -8.06
CA GLN A 42 -14.98 15.67 -8.97
C GLN A 42 -16.20 16.36 -8.34
N PRO A 43 -17.22 15.65 -7.81
CA PRO A 43 -18.36 16.30 -7.16
C PRO A 43 -17.96 17.10 -5.92
N MET A 44 -16.95 16.67 -5.18
CA MET A 44 -16.39 17.44 -4.05
C MET A 44 -15.76 18.75 -4.52
N ALA A 45 -14.98 18.70 -5.61
CA ALA A 45 -14.29 19.86 -6.16
C ALA A 45 -15.28 20.90 -6.70
N GLN A 46 -16.36 20.46 -7.33
CA GLN A 46 -17.42 21.32 -7.84
C GLN A 46 -18.19 22.04 -6.71
N GLU A 47 -18.47 21.35 -5.61
CA GLU A 47 -19.20 21.92 -4.48
C GLU A 47 -18.32 22.80 -3.57
N ILE A 48 -17.10 22.35 -3.26
CA ILE A 48 -16.17 23.03 -2.34
C ILE A 48 -15.32 24.11 -3.05
N GLY A 49 -15.10 23.95 -4.36
CA GLY A 49 -14.41 24.97 -5.17
C GLY A 49 -12.88 24.80 -5.20
N TYR A 50 -12.34 23.57 -5.27
CA TYR A 50 -10.90 23.33 -5.40
C TYR A 50 -10.54 22.61 -6.71
N GLY A 51 -9.24 22.59 -7.04
CA GLY A 51 -8.71 21.92 -8.22
C GLY A 51 -8.85 22.75 -9.51
N ASP A 52 -8.48 22.16 -10.63
CA ASP A 52 -8.42 22.82 -11.92
C ASP A 52 -9.79 22.89 -12.59
N PHE A 53 -10.01 23.96 -13.36
CA PHE A 53 -11.19 24.11 -14.21
C PHE A 53 -11.01 23.39 -15.53
N GLY A 54 -12.11 22.90 -16.09
CA GLY A 54 -12.14 22.28 -17.42
C GLY A 54 -13.52 22.30 -18.03
N CYS A 55 -13.57 21.95 -19.31
CA CYS A 55 -14.81 21.79 -20.04
C CYS A 55 -15.31 20.35 -19.89
N LEU A 56 -16.46 20.18 -19.26
CA LEU A 56 -17.06 18.90 -18.87
C LEU A 56 -18.30 18.60 -19.69
N GLU A 57 -18.56 17.32 -19.94
CA GLU A 57 -19.76 16.86 -20.63
C GLU A 57 -20.98 16.88 -19.68
N LEU A 58 -22.13 17.32 -20.16
CA LEU A 58 -23.38 17.26 -19.40
C LEU A 58 -23.82 15.80 -19.22
N LYS A 59 -24.22 15.42 -18.00
CA LYS A 59 -24.54 14.04 -17.62
C LYS A 59 -25.69 13.37 -18.39
N ASN A 60 -26.58 14.14 -18.99
CA ASN A 60 -27.81 13.64 -19.63
C ASN A 60 -27.78 13.75 -21.16
N VAL A 61 -26.60 13.93 -21.74
CA VAL A 61 -26.43 14.10 -23.19
C VAL A 61 -25.82 12.86 -23.79
N SER A 62 -26.41 12.33 -24.88
CA SER A 62 -25.89 11.14 -25.55
C SER A 62 -24.61 11.47 -26.35
N LYS A 63 -23.75 10.48 -26.58
CA LYS A 63 -22.54 10.66 -27.40
C LYS A 63 -22.84 11.13 -28.83
N GLU A 64 -24.00 10.80 -29.36
CA GLU A 64 -24.43 11.26 -30.67
C GLU A 64 -24.70 12.74 -30.68
N GLU A 65 -25.15 13.31 -29.54
CA GLU A 65 -25.43 14.74 -29.36
C GLU A 65 -24.17 15.55 -29.01
N ILE A 66 -23.13 14.93 -28.42
CA ILE A 66 -21.86 15.60 -28.12
C ILE A 66 -20.93 15.62 -29.34
N GLY A 67 -21.07 14.62 -30.21
CA GLY A 67 -20.19 14.43 -31.36
C GLY A 67 -18.95 13.56 -31.06
N LYS A 68 -18.22 13.20 -32.11
CA LYS A 68 -17.09 12.24 -31.99
C LYS A 68 -15.91 12.76 -31.16
N ASP A 69 -15.73 14.06 -31.09
CA ASP A 69 -14.54 14.68 -30.47
C ASP A 69 -14.74 15.03 -29.00
N GLY A 70 -15.96 14.94 -28.46
CA GLY A 70 -16.30 15.31 -27.09
C GLY A 70 -16.17 16.82 -26.83
N CYS A 71 -16.26 17.21 -25.56
CA CYS A 71 -16.03 18.62 -25.15
C CYS A 71 -14.54 19.00 -25.26
N PRO A 72 -14.22 20.24 -25.66
CA PRO A 72 -12.85 20.70 -25.87
C PRO A 72 -12.08 20.79 -24.53
N LYS A 73 -11.04 19.98 -24.36
CA LYS A 73 -10.37 19.78 -23.05
C LYS A 73 -9.57 20.98 -22.54
N ASN A 74 -9.02 21.81 -23.43
CA ASN A 74 -8.22 22.98 -23.07
C ASN A 74 -8.95 24.29 -23.41
N ALA A 75 -10.27 24.28 -23.37
CA ALA A 75 -11.08 25.45 -23.69
C ALA A 75 -11.11 26.45 -22.54
N THR A 76 -11.11 27.73 -22.89
CA THR A 76 -11.48 28.78 -21.96
C THR A 76 -12.99 28.70 -21.63
N LYS A 77 -13.41 29.33 -20.53
CA LYS A 77 -14.83 29.35 -20.12
C LYS A 77 -15.75 29.75 -21.28
N THR A 78 -15.35 30.76 -22.04
CA THR A 78 -16.14 31.29 -23.18
C THR A 78 -16.24 30.25 -24.29
N GLN A 79 -15.12 29.59 -24.63
CA GLN A 79 -15.10 28.55 -25.67
C GLN A 79 -15.91 27.32 -25.27
N CYS A 80 -15.84 26.90 -23.99
CA CYS A 80 -16.61 25.78 -23.50
C CYS A 80 -18.10 26.03 -23.53
N ASN A 81 -18.55 27.18 -23.00
CA ASN A 81 -19.96 27.55 -22.95
C ASN A 81 -20.55 27.91 -24.33
N SER A 82 -19.70 28.24 -25.31
CA SER A 82 -20.14 28.44 -26.70
C SER A 82 -20.13 27.18 -27.55
N TYR A 83 -19.63 26.07 -27.00
CA TYR A 83 -19.58 24.81 -27.73
C TYR A 83 -20.99 24.18 -27.79
N LEU A 84 -21.47 24.03 -28.99
CA LEU A 84 -22.77 23.42 -29.28
C LEU A 84 -22.54 22.06 -29.93
N GLY A 85 -23.33 21.07 -29.55
CA GLY A 85 -23.35 19.77 -30.18
C GLY A 85 -23.87 19.83 -31.61
N PRO A 86 -23.83 18.68 -32.36
CA PRO A 86 -24.30 18.59 -33.73
C PRO A 86 -25.73 19.09 -33.96
N ASN A 87 -26.58 19.03 -32.94
CA ASN A 87 -27.97 19.46 -32.97
C ASN A 87 -28.18 20.90 -32.43
N ASN A 88 -27.13 21.72 -32.31
CA ASN A 88 -27.16 23.06 -31.75
C ASN A 88 -27.64 23.13 -30.28
N THR A 89 -27.45 22.05 -29.52
CA THR A 89 -27.77 21.94 -28.09
C THR A 89 -26.53 22.20 -27.26
N GLU A 90 -26.69 22.79 -26.08
CA GLU A 90 -25.64 22.91 -25.10
C GLU A 90 -25.29 21.50 -24.56
N VAL A 91 -24.06 21.06 -24.75
CA VAL A 91 -23.59 19.70 -24.40
C VAL A 91 -22.44 19.74 -23.42
N CYS A 92 -21.83 20.92 -23.21
CA CYS A 92 -20.66 21.10 -22.35
C CYS A 92 -20.90 22.23 -21.34
N TYR A 93 -20.27 22.14 -20.19
CA TYR A 93 -20.23 23.18 -19.17
C TYR A 93 -18.83 23.33 -18.57
N TYR A 94 -18.50 24.54 -18.12
CA TYR A 94 -17.19 24.87 -17.59
C TYR A 94 -17.21 24.87 -16.07
N ASP A 95 -16.54 23.88 -15.45
CA ASP A 95 -16.51 23.69 -14.00
C ASP A 95 -15.24 22.99 -13.53
N ARG A 96 -15.11 22.75 -12.23
CA ARG A 96 -14.00 22.02 -11.61
C ARG A 96 -13.97 20.56 -12.05
N THR A 97 -12.79 20.11 -12.48
CA THR A 97 -12.58 18.74 -12.96
C THR A 97 -12.39 17.73 -11.83
N GLY A 98 -12.05 18.20 -10.63
CA GLY A 98 -11.61 17.36 -9.52
C GLY A 98 -10.13 16.94 -9.61
N GLY A 99 -9.41 17.39 -10.63
CA GLY A 99 -7.97 17.20 -10.80
C GLY A 99 -7.15 18.40 -10.34
N GLY A 100 -5.86 18.41 -10.73
CA GLY A 100 -4.96 19.51 -10.46
C GLY A 100 -4.18 19.38 -9.15
N PHE A 101 -3.34 20.38 -8.91
CA PHE A 101 -2.33 20.32 -7.84
C PHE A 101 -2.95 20.25 -6.44
N GLN A 102 -4.03 20.98 -6.18
CA GLN A 102 -4.74 20.96 -4.90
C GLN A 102 -5.25 19.57 -4.54
N TYR A 103 -5.82 18.86 -5.52
CA TYR A 103 -6.27 17.48 -5.32
C TYR A 103 -5.10 16.53 -5.02
N GLN A 104 -4.01 16.60 -5.79
CA GLN A 104 -2.85 15.71 -5.58
C GLN A 104 -2.18 15.94 -4.22
N ILE A 105 -2.18 17.17 -3.70
CA ILE A 105 -1.72 17.48 -2.34
C ILE A 105 -2.60 16.80 -1.28
N LEU A 106 -3.92 16.86 -1.44
CA LEU A 106 -4.85 16.18 -0.51
C LEU A 106 -4.72 14.66 -0.56
N ALA A 107 -4.58 14.09 -1.76
CA ALA A 107 -4.50 12.65 -1.95
C ALA A 107 -3.15 12.07 -1.48
N GLY A 108 -2.05 12.76 -1.73
CA GLY A 108 -0.69 12.32 -1.46
C GLY A 108 -0.07 12.93 -0.19
N PRO A 109 0.63 14.08 -0.31
CA PRO A 109 1.55 14.57 0.72
C PRO A 109 0.93 14.81 2.10
N ILE A 110 -0.22 15.46 2.18
CA ILE A 110 -0.87 15.78 3.46
C ILE A 110 -1.15 14.52 4.24
N PHE A 111 -1.60 13.48 3.57
CA PHE A 111 -1.87 12.19 4.18
C PHE A 111 -0.58 11.39 4.44
N ILE A 112 0.24 11.17 3.42
CA ILE A 112 1.38 10.24 3.46
C ILE A 112 2.47 10.70 4.42
N VAL A 113 2.81 11.99 4.44
CA VAL A 113 3.86 12.52 5.31
C VAL A 113 3.46 12.31 6.78
N ILE A 114 2.22 12.69 7.13
CA ILE A 114 1.75 12.53 8.51
C ILE A 114 1.61 11.06 8.89
N TYR A 115 1.04 10.24 8.02
CA TYR A 115 0.91 8.80 8.21
C TYR A 115 2.25 8.14 8.56
N THR A 116 3.32 8.49 7.85
CA THR A 116 4.62 7.86 8.06
C THR A 116 5.32 8.35 9.32
N PHE A 117 5.31 9.67 9.60
CA PHE A 117 5.93 10.20 10.81
C PHE A 117 5.16 9.79 12.07
N ALA A 118 3.83 9.85 12.06
CA ALA A 118 3.01 9.38 13.17
C ALA A 118 3.17 7.87 13.42
N GLY A 119 3.37 7.08 12.35
CA GLY A 119 3.62 5.64 12.44
C GLY A 119 4.84 5.28 13.29
N ILE A 120 5.90 6.09 13.27
CA ILE A 120 7.09 5.92 14.12
C ILE A 120 6.73 6.12 15.59
N GLY A 121 6.05 7.22 15.91
CA GLY A 121 5.64 7.54 17.29
C GLY A 121 4.64 6.53 17.85
N LEU A 122 3.63 6.16 17.05
CA LEU A 122 2.61 5.17 17.42
C LEU A 122 3.22 3.77 17.55
N GLY A 123 4.19 3.40 16.71
CA GLY A 123 4.93 2.15 16.84
C GLY A 123 5.67 2.04 18.17
N TYR A 124 6.33 3.13 18.62
CA TYR A 124 6.96 3.18 19.93
C TYR A 124 5.92 3.09 21.08
N LEU A 125 4.80 3.82 20.96
CA LEU A 125 3.70 3.73 21.93
C LEU A 125 3.13 2.31 22.03
N ALA A 126 3.07 1.57 20.95
CA ALA A 126 2.63 0.17 20.94
C ALA A 126 3.50 -0.72 21.81
N ASP A 127 4.80 -0.42 21.92
CA ASP A 127 5.73 -1.22 22.71
C ASP A 127 5.55 -1.04 24.23
N ILE A 128 5.07 0.10 24.66
CA ILE A 128 4.92 0.46 26.08
C ILE A 128 3.48 0.48 26.59
N THR A 129 2.48 0.45 25.70
CA THR A 129 1.06 0.54 26.06
C THR A 129 0.28 -0.70 25.62
N ASN A 130 -1.03 -0.70 25.91
CA ASN A 130 -1.97 -1.72 25.47
C ASN A 130 -2.35 -1.48 24.00
N ARG A 131 -1.87 -2.37 23.08
CA ARG A 131 -2.00 -2.22 21.64
C ARG A 131 -3.46 -2.22 21.15
N LYS A 132 -4.32 -3.05 21.77
CA LYS A 132 -5.73 -3.13 21.36
C LYS A 132 -6.48 -1.82 21.66
N PHE A 133 -6.27 -1.23 22.83
CA PHE A 133 -6.91 0.06 23.17
C PHE A 133 -6.37 1.19 22.31
N LEU A 134 -5.06 1.20 22.07
CA LEU A 134 -4.45 2.20 21.20
C LEU A 134 -4.97 2.09 19.76
N LEU A 135 -5.10 0.86 19.24
CA LEU A 135 -5.71 0.63 17.92
C LEU A 135 -7.19 1.05 17.89
N ALA A 136 -7.96 0.75 18.94
CA ALA A 136 -9.36 1.16 19.03
C ALA A 136 -9.52 2.68 19.05
N ILE A 137 -8.66 3.40 19.79
CA ILE A 137 -8.65 4.87 19.83
C ILE A 137 -8.27 5.43 18.46
N CYS A 138 -7.22 4.90 17.83
CA CYS A 138 -6.82 5.29 16.49
C CYS A 138 -7.96 5.07 15.49
N LEU A 139 -8.62 3.90 15.53
CA LEU A 139 -9.76 3.57 14.67
C LEU A 139 -10.93 4.54 14.87
N ALA A 140 -11.33 4.81 16.11
CA ALA A 140 -12.38 5.77 16.41
C ALA A 140 -12.02 7.19 15.93
N PHE A 141 -10.75 7.59 16.12
CA PHE A 141 -10.26 8.89 15.71
C PHE A 141 -10.28 9.06 14.18
N TRP A 142 -9.73 8.11 13.39
CA TRP A 142 -9.76 8.26 11.94
C TRP A 142 -11.18 8.14 11.37
N SER A 143 -12.04 7.29 11.98
CA SER A 143 -13.46 7.21 11.59
C SER A 143 -14.20 8.50 11.85
N LEU A 144 -13.85 9.23 12.92
CA LEU A 144 -14.35 10.59 13.17
C LEU A 144 -13.89 11.54 12.05
N MET A 145 -12.62 11.50 11.64
CA MET A 145 -12.12 12.35 10.56
C MET A 145 -12.83 12.04 9.24
N THR A 146 -13.06 10.76 8.94
CA THR A 146 -13.84 10.34 7.77
C THR A 146 -15.28 10.85 7.84
N LEU A 147 -15.97 10.66 8.96
CA LEU A 147 -17.33 11.14 9.17
C LEU A 147 -17.44 12.66 8.98
N LEU A 148 -16.50 13.42 9.59
CA LEU A 148 -16.45 14.88 9.50
C LEU A 148 -16.14 15.36 8.07
N THR A 149 -15.45 14.56 7.25
CA THR A 149 -15.22 14.89 5.83
C THR A 149 -16.54 15.07 5.08
N GLY A 150 -17.59 14.33 5.42
CA GLY A 150 -18.93 14.52 4.87
C GLY A 150 -19.59 15.88 5.22
N PHE A 151 -19.06 16.62 6.19
CA PHE A 151 -19.54 17.96 6.56
C PHE A 151 -18.62 19.09 6.07
N ALA A 152 -17.56 18.77 5.32
CA ALA A 152 -16.64 19.78 4.79
C ALA A 152 -17.34 20.72 3.81
N THR A 153 -17.07 22.03 3.95
CA THR A 153 -17.60 23.10 3.10
C THR A 153 -16.49 23.93 2.45
N GLU A 154 -15.27 23.84 2.98
CA GLU A 154 -14.11 24.59 2.51
C GLU A 154 -12.92 23.65 2.27
N TYR A 155 -12.02 24.02 1.37
CA TYR A 155 -10.84 23.22 1.06
C TYR A 155 -9.95 22.96 2.28
N TRP A 156 -9.77 23.94 3.16
CA TRP A 156 -8.93 23.77 4.36
C TRP A 156 -9.52 22.78 5.39
N HIS A 157 -10.87 22.60 5.40
CA HIS A 157 -11.49 21.51 6.18
C HIS A 157 -10.95 20.15 5.73
N LEU A 158 -10.90 19.93 4.41
CA LEU A 158 -10.35 18.69 3.84
C LEU A 158 -8.89 18.49 4.21
N VAL A 159 -8.09 19.57 4.20
CA VAL A 159 -6.67 19.52 4.58
C VAL A 159 -6.50 19.04 6.03
N ILE A 160 -7.22 19.64 6.99
CA ILE A 160 -7.14 19.27 8.41
C ILE A 160 -7.64 17.85 8.63
N LEU A 161 -8.75 17.48 8.00
CA LEU A 161 -9.36 16.15 8.15
C LEU A 161 -8.46 15.06 7.55
N ARG A 162 -7.80 15.34 6.42
CA ARG A 162 -6.80 14.44 5.82
C ARG A 162 -5.55 14.28 6.68
N PHE A 163 -5.09 15.38 7.29
CA PHE A 163 -4.01 15.33 8.26
C PHE A 163 -4.39 14.43 9.46
N GLY A 164 -5.57 14.64 10.05
CA GLY A 164 -6.08 13.82 11.15
C GLY A 164 -6.26 12.36 10.75
N LEU A 165 -6.78 12.09 9.55
CA LEU A 165 -6.93 10.74 8.99
C LEU A 165 -5.56 10.03 8.92
N GLY A 166 -4.55 10.69 8.33
CA GLY A 166 -3.20 10.14 8.22
C GLY A 166 -2.59 9.81 9.57
N PHE A 167 -2.79 10.67 10.57
CA PHE A 167 -2.34 10.43 11.95
C PHE A 167 -3.03 9.21 12.58
N GLY A 168 -4.35 9.10 12.48
CA GLY A 168 -5.12 7.98 13.05
C GLY A 168 -4.80 6.64 12.39
N GLU A 169 -4.72 6.63 11.06
CA GLU A 169 -4.46 5.41 10.28
C GLU A 169 -3.05 4.84 10.47
N ALA A 170 -2.08 5.65 10.86
CA ALA A 170 -0.68 5.28 10.98
C ALA A 170 -0.43 4.13 11.98
N GLY A 171 -1.29 3.98 12.99
CA GLY A 171 -1.23 2.88 13.97
C GLY A 171 -1.79 1.55 13.48
N CYS A 172 -2.60 1.53 12.42
CA CYS A 172 -3.37 0.36 12.02
C CYS A 172 -2.48 -0.87 11.76
N THR A 173 -1.56 -0.77 10.81
CA THR A 173 -0.72 -1.90 10.40
C THR A 173 0.25 -2.38 11.49
N PRO A 174 1.01 -1.52 12.19
CA PRO A 174 1.94 -1.98 13.22
C PRO A 174 1.23 -2.65 14.41
N PHE A 175 0.07 -2.12 14.84
CA PHE A 175 -0.66 -2.73 15.97
C PHE A 175 -1.31 -4.04 15.57
N ALA A 176 -1.99 -4.10 14.42
CA ALA A 176 -2.64 -5.30 13.93
C ALA A 176 -1.64 -6.43 13.67
N SER A 177 -0.52 -6.16 13.00
CA SER A 177 0.51 -7.16 12.73
C SER A 177 1.15 -7.69 14.02
N SER A 178 1.36 -6.85 15.01
CA SER A 178 1.87 -7.23 16.33
C SER A 178 0.87 -8.11 17.09
N LEU A 179 -0.43 -7.79 17.06
CA LEU A 179 -1.48 -8.61 17.66
C LEU A 179 -1.56 -9.98 16.96
N ILE A 180 -1.55 -10.02 15.62
CA ILE A 180 -1.57 -11.27 14.83
C ILE A 180 -0.36 -12.14 15.21
N ALA A 181 0.82 -11.54 15.38
CA ALA A 181 2.02 -12.26 15.76
C ALA A 181 1.92 -12.97 17.11
N ASP A 182 1.14 -12.42 18.05
CA ASP A 182 0.94 -13.02 19.38
C ASP A 182 -0.24 -14.00 19.42
N TYR A 183 -1.26 -13.82 18.56
CA TYR A 183 -2.41 -14.73 18.48
C TYR A 183 -2.15 -16.01 17.67
N PHE A 184 -1.22 -15.95 16.69
CA PHE A 184 -0.96 -17.07 15.78
C PHE A 184 0.46 -17.62 15.94
N ALA A 185 0.57 -18.95 16.01
CA ALA A 185 1.85 -19.64 16.06
C ALA A 185 2.72 -19.32 14.80
N ALA A 186 4.03 -19.41 14.94
CA ALA A 186 4.96 -19.09 13.86
C ALA A 186 4.68 -19.84 12.54
N SER A 187 4.21 -21.10 12.63
CA SER A 187 3.86 -21.96 11.49
C SER A 187 2.67 -21.46 10.64
N VAL A 188 1.71 -20.72 11.24
CA VAL A 188 0.49 -20.24 10.57
C VAL A 188 0.42 -18.72 10.50
N ARG A 189 1.33 -18.01 11.13
CA ARG A 189 1.38 -16.54 11.19
C ARG A 189 1.42 -15.90 9.81
N GLY A 190 2.18 -16.47 8.88
CA GLY A 190 2.27 -15.98 7.50
C GLY A 190 0.90 -16.01 6.80
N ILE A 191 0.13 -17.07 6.98
CA ILE A 191 -1.22 -17.21 6.41
C ILE A 191 -2.17 -16.19 7.05
N ALA A 192 -2.09 -15.99 8.37
CA ALA A 192 -2.91 -15.01 9.07
C ALA A 192 -2.62 -13.57 8.61
N LEU A 193 -1.34 -13.20 8.44
CA LEU A 193 -0.94 -11.90 7.89
C LEU A 193 -1.36 -11.74 6.42
N GLY A 194 -1.29 -12.81 5.63
CA GLY A 194 -1.80 -12.82 4.26
C GLY A 194 -3.31 -12.55 4.23
N GLY A 195 -4.07 -13.23 5.08
CA GLY A 195 -5.50 -12.99 5.26
C GLY A 195 -5.83 -11.56 5.66
N TYR A 196 -5.10 -11.00 6.62
CA TYR A 196 -5.22 -9.60 7.02
C TYR A 196 -4.97 -8.62 5.85
N ASN A 197 -3.97 -8.89 5.00
CA ASN A 197 -3.63 -8.04 3.86
C ASN A 197 -4.68 -8.05 2.73
N ILE A 198 -5.59 -9.04 2.68
CA ILE A 198 -6.76 -9.00 1.78
C ILE A 198 -7.60 -7.74 2.04
N GLY A 199 -7.59 -7.22 3.28
CA GLY A 199 -8.24 -5.97 3.66
C GLY A 199 -7.83 -4.77 2.80
N ILE A 200 -6.60 -4.74 2.24
CA ILE A 200 -6.13 -3.67 1.33
C ILE A 200 -7.04 -3.61 0.09
N TYR A 201 -7.14 -4.73 -0.60
CA TYR A 201 -7.89 -4.80 -1.87
C TYR A 201 -9.38 -4.78 -1.65
N ALA A 202 -9.86 -5.34 -0.54
CA ALA A 202 -11.27 -5.30 -0.15
C ALA A 202 -11.73 -3.85 0.14
N GLY A 203 -10.94 -3.08 0.91
CA GLY A 203 -11.24 -1.68 1.20
C GLY A 203 -11.16 -0.79 -0.05
N TYR A 204 -10.13 -0.99 -0.88
CA TYR A 204 -10.00 -0.30 -2.16
C TYR A 204 -11.17 -0.57 -3.09
N SER A 205 -11.57 -1.84 -3.26
CA SER A 205 -12.74 -2.22 -4.08
C SER A 205 -14.05 -1.68 -3.51
N LEU A 206 -14.24 -1.74 -2.19
CA LEU A 206 -15.43 -1.21 -1.53
C LEU A 206 -15.53 0.31 -1.69
N SER A 207 -14.40 1.04 -1.72
CA SER A 207 -14.41 2.48 -1.96
C SER A 207 -14.97 2.84 -3.33
N TYR A 208 -14.70 2.02 -4.37
CA TYR A 208 -15.32 2.20 -5.69
C TYR A 208 -16.82 1.89 -5.68
N ALA A 209 -17.23 0.82 -5.00
CA ALA A 209 -18.64 0.48 -4.89
C ALA A 209 -19.43 1.61 -4.20
N LEU A 210 -18.97 2.06 -3.04
CA LEU A 210 -19.64 3.13 -2.30
C LEU A 210 -19.52 4.47 -3.01
N GLY A 211 -18.33 4.82 -3.47
CA GLY A 211 -18.05 6.12 -4.09
C GLY A 211 -18.83 6.35 -5.37
N ASP A 212 -18.89 5.35 -6.24
CA ASP A 212 -19.59 5.49 -7.53
C ASP A 212 -21.10 5.40 -7.36
N PHE A 213 -21.61 4.32 -6.74
CA PHE A 213 -23.07 4.09 -6.64
C PHE A 213 -23.78 5.09 -5.71
N ILE A 214 -23.20 5.41 -4.55
CA ILE A 214 -23.82 6.35 -3.61
C ILE A 214 -23.76 7.78 -4.13
N THR A 215 -22.64 8.18 -4.74
CA THR A 215 -22.55 9.52 -5.36
C THR A 215 -23.54 9.66 -6.51
N ALA A 216 -23.70 8.61 -7.34
CA ALA A 216 -24.68 8.61 -8.43
C ALA A 216 -26.14 8.63 -7.94
N ALA A 217 -26.44 7.95 -6.81
CA ALA A 217 -27.77 7.96 -6.20
C ALA A 217 -28.19 9.35 -5.67
N ASN A 218 -27.22 10.22 -5.44
CA ASN A 218 -27.40 11.62 -5.01
C ASN A 218 -28.48 11.82 -3.93
N ILE A 219 -28.42 11.03 -2.88
CA ILE A 219 -29.44 10.99 -1.81
C ILE A 219 -29.60 12.40 -1.20
N ASN A 220 -30.81 12.94 -1.23
CA ASN A 220 -31.15 14.29 -0.77
C ASN A 220 -30.26 15.42 -1.34
N GLY A 221 -29.72 15.26 -2.55
CA GLY A 221 -28.84 16.25 -3.16
C GLY A 221 -27.41 16.31 -2.55
N GLN A 222 -27.06 15.37 -1.67
CA GLN A 222 -25.78 15.37 -0.94
C GLN A 222 -24.89 14.16 -1.33
N GLY A 223 -24.96 13.71 -2.57
CA GLY A 223 -24.39 12.47 -3.11
C GLY A 223 -23.08 12.01 -2.48
N TRP A 224 -21.98 12.73 -2.70
CA TRP A 224 -20.65 12.34 -2.20
C TRP A 224 -20.52 12.38 -0.67
N ARG A 225 -21.30 13.21 0.04
CA ARG A 225 -21.22 13.33 1.50
C ARG A 225 -21.66 12.05 2.19
N TRP A 226 -22.66 11.37 1.64
CA TRP A 226 -23.13 10.07 2.13
C TRP A 226 -22.06 8.99 2.09
N VAL A 227 -21.14 9.04 1.14
CA VAL A 227 -20.00 8.09 1.07
C VAL A 227 -19.18 8.17 2.35
N PHE A 228 -18.84 9.37 2.82
CA PHE A 228 -18.04 9.58 4.03
C PHE A 228 -18.82 9.26 5.32
N TRP A 229 -20.13 9.55 5.37
CA TRP A 229 -20.93 9.19 6.53
C TRP A 229 -21.09 7.68 6.64
N ILE A 230 -21.37 6.99 5.55
CA ILE A 230 -21.47 5.51 5.53
C ILE A 230 -20.13 4.85 5.79
N ALA A 231 -19.01 5.41 5.33
CA ALA A 231 -17.69 4.88 5.59
C ALA A 231 -17.24 5.09 7.05
N GLY A 232 -17.52 6.27 7.64
CA GLY A 232 -17.05 6.60 8.98
C GLY A 232 -17.84 5.92 10.11
N ILE A 233 -19.17 5.73 9.98
CA ILE A 233 -20.01 5.18 11.07
C ILE A 233 -19.60 3.75 11.48
N PRO A 234 -19.35 2.79 10.55
CA PRO A 234 -18.98 1.42 10.93
C PRO A 234 -17.69 1.35 11.74
N GLY A 235 -16.76 2.30 11.53
CA GLY A 235 -15.50 2.32 12.27
C GLY A 235 -15.68 2.49 13.78
N PHE A 236 -16.66 3.25 14.25
CA PHE A 236 -16.95 3.36 15.68
C PHE A 236 -17.46 2.03 16.26
N LEU A 237 -18.30 1.29 15.52
CA LEU A 237 -18.76 -0.02 15.93
C LEU A 237 -17.58 -1.01 16.03
N VAL A 238 -16.70 -1.04 15.01
CA VAL A 238 -15.55 -1.93 15.01
C VAL A 238 -14.55 -1.52 16.10
N ALA A 239 -14.38 -0.22 16.38
CA ALA A 239 -13.55 0.26 17.49
C ALA A 239 -14.09 -0.20 18.84
N ALA A 240 -15.39 -0.14 19.04
CA ALA A 240 -16.06 -0.67 20.24
C ALA A 240 -15.89 -2.20 20.36
N LEU A 241 -16.13 -2.94 19.30
CA LEU A 241 -15.88 -4.38 19.26
C LEU A 241 -14.43 -4.71 19.60
N LEU A 242 -13.48 -4.02 19.01
CA LEU A 242 -12.05 -4.19 19.29
C LEU A 242 -11.73 -3.92 20.76
N ALA A 243 -12.23 -2.81 21.32
CA ALA A 243 -11.96 -2.41 22.70
C ALA A 243 -12.54 -3.38 23.73
N PHE A 244 -13.78 -3.87 23.53
CA PHE A 244 -14.51 -4.64 24.54
C PHE A 244 -14.40 -6.15 24.36
N THR A 245 -14.26 -6.66 23.14
CA THR A 245 -14.30 -8.11 22.87
C THR A 245 -12.93 -8.72 22.62
N VAL A 246 -11.95 -7.96 22.10
CA VAL A 246 -10.59 -8.45 21.90
C VAL A 246 -9.83 -8.35 23.22
N LYS A 247 -9.12 -9.41 23.61
CA LYS A 247 -8.25 -9.43 24.79
C LYS A 247 -6.83 -9.07 24.35
N GLU A 248 -6.14 -8.23 25.12
CA GLU A 248 -4.69 -8.03 24.90
C GLU A 248 -3.96 -9.33 25.20
N PRO A 249 -3.22 -9.92 24.25
CA PRO A 249 -2.46 -11.12 24.52
C PRO A 249 -1.31 -10.81 25.45
N VAL A 250 -1.03 -11.75 26.37
CA VAL A 250 0.18 -11.65 27.20
C VAL A 250 1.38 -11.66 26.25
N ARG A 251 2.17 -10.59 26.29
CA ARG A 251 3.36 -10.48 25.43
C ARG A 251 4.27 -11.66 25.72
N THR A 252 4.66 -12.39 24.68
CA THR A 252 5.63 -13.50 24.73
C THR A 252 7.04 -12.98 25.11
N ARG A 253 7.14 -11.73 25.52
CA ARG A 253 8.35 -11.05 26.01
C ARG A 253 9.03 -11.79 27.17
N ASN A 254 8.29 -12.61 27.93
CA ASN A 254 8.84 -13.35 29.06
C ASN A 254 9.60 -14.61 28.66
N ALA A 255 9.37 -15.17 27.47
CA ALA A 255 10.16 -16.29 26.96
C ALA A 255 11.55 -15.88 26.45
N THR A 256 11.71 -14.61 26.06
CA THR A 256 12.97 -14.04 25.58
C THR A 256 13.83 -13.39 26.69
N LEU A 257 13.34 -13.30 27.93
CA LEU A 257 14.19 -12.77 29.04
C LEU A 257 15.32 -13.72 29.40
N GLN A 258 15.17 -15.02 29.15
CA GLN A 258 16.23 -16.01 29.38
C GLN A 258 17.25 -16.02 28.22
N GLU A 259 16.81 -15.76 26.97
CA GLU A 259 17.70 -15.52 25.83
C GLU A 259 18.30 -14.10 25.83
N ARG A 260 17.72 -13.15 26.57
CA ARG A 260 18.20 -11.76 26.71
C ARG A 260 19.35 -11.61 27.71
N SER A 261 19.56 -12.58 28.58
CA SER A 261 20.69 -12.53 29.54
C SER A 261 22.05 -12.77 28.87
N GLU A 262 22.06 -13.32 27.65
CA GLU A 262 23.25 -13.55 26.84
C GLU A 262 23.42 -12.62 25.63
N SER A 263 22.38 -11.88 25.23
CA SER A 263 22.52 -10.89 24.15
C SER A 263 22.67 -9.49 24.73
N TYR A 264 23.82 -8.86 24.49
CA TYR A 264 24.09 -7.44 24.69
C TYR A 264 22.81 -6.61 24.49
N GLU A 265 22.36 -5.85 25.51
CA GLU A 265 21.25 -4.91 25.39
C GLU A 265 21.61 -3.80 24.39
N VAL A 266 21.33 -4.07 23.10
CA VAL A 266 21.49 -3.05 22.07
C VAL A 266 20.40 -1.99 22.32
N THR A 267 20.80 -0.81 22.74
CA THR A 267 19.88 0.33 22.94
C THR A 267 19.12 0.63 21.65
N GLY A 268 17.91 1.18 21.76
CA GLY A 268 17.09 1.54 20.57
C GLY A 268 17.86 2.39 19.56
N LEU A 269 18.72 3.29 20.05
CA LEU A 269 19.59 4.12 19.19
C LEU A 269 20.66 3.29 18.45
N GLN A 270 21.23 2.27 19.09
CA GLN A 270 22.19 1.37 18.44
C GLN A 270 21.49 0.51 17.37
N LYS A 271 20.28 0.00 17.64
CA LYS A 271 19.47 -0.68 16.62
C LYS A 271 19.21 0.20 15.42
N LEU A 272 18.82 1.46 15.66
CA LEU A 272 18.60 2.42 14.58
C LEU A 272 19.88 2.67 13.77
N LYS A 273 21.03 2.85 14.43
CA LYS A 273 22.32 2.99 13.75
C LYS A 273 22.67 1.75 12.91
N MET A 274 22.40 0.53 13.41
CA MET A 274 22.62 -0.72 12.67
C MET A 274 21.70 -0.79 11.44
N VAL A 275 20.42 -0.42 11.57
CA VAL A 275 19.50 -0.35 10.44
C VAL A 275 19.97 0.66 9.41
N MET A 276 20.33 1.86 9.83
CA MET A 276 20.87 2.89 8.93
C MET A 276 22.13 2.40 8.20
N ALA A 277 23.05 1.74 8.90
CA ALA A 277 24.23 1.17 8.27
C ALA A 277 23.90 0.06 7.25
N CYS A 278 22.89 -0.80 7.54
CA CYS A 278 22.41 -1.79 6.57
C CYS A 278 21.81 -1.14 5.33
N PHE A 279 21.02 -0.05 5.50
CA PHE A 279 20.41 0.68 4.38
C PHE A 279 21.42 1.50 3.56
N CYS A 280 22.67 1.65 4.04
CA CYS A 280 23.78 2.13 3.21
C CYS A 280 24.34 1.05 2.27
N SER A 281 23.88 -0.22 2.35
CA SER A 281 24.28 -1.24 1.39
C SER A 281 23.68 -0.93 0.00
N PRO A 282 24.46 -1.10 -1.08
CA PRO A 282 23.99 -0.80 -2.43
C PRO A 282 22.71 -1.56 -2.81
N SER A 283 22.60 -2.82 -2.40
CA SER A 283 21.40 -3.63 -2.71
C SER A 283 20.13 -3.08 -2.08
N LEU A 284 20.17 -2.67 -0.79
CA LEU A 284 19.01 -2.11 -0.12
C LEU A 284 18.65 -0.72 -0.63
N LEU A 285 19.64 0.12 -0.98
CA LEU A 285 19.38 1.42 -1.60
C LEU A 285 18.67 1.27 -2.96
N ILE A 286 19.14 0.35 -3.80
CA ILE A 286 18.53 0.07 -5.10
C ILE A 286 17.13 -0.54 -4.92
N LEU A 287 16.94 -1.43 -3.95
CA LEU A 287 15.62 -1.98 -3.62
C LEU A 287 14.65 -0.90 -3.14
N CYS A 288 15.10 0.04 -2.30
CA CYS A 288 14.30 1.18 -1.88
C CYS A 288 13.91 2.07 -3.06
N LEU A 289 14.84 2.36 -3.98
CA LEU A 289 14.58 3.15 -5.16
C LEU A 289 13.56 2.46 -6.08
N ALA A 290 13.81 1.19 -6.44
CA ALA A 290 12.90 0.41 -7.28
C ALA A 290 11.51 0.24 -6.63
N GLY A 291 11.48 -0.07 -5.33
CA GLY A 291 10.26 -0.16 -4.56
C GLY A 291 9.48 1.16 -4.49
N SER A 292 10.18 2.29 -4.34
CA SER A 292 9.57 3.63 -4.36
C SER A 292 8.92 3.96 -5.71
N ILE A 293 9.62 3.68 -6.81
CA ILE A 293 9.10 3.90 -8.17
C ILE A 293 7.87 3.03 -8.40
N ARG A 294 7.94 1.74 -8.05
CA ARG A 294 6.80 0.82 -8.22
C ARG A 294 5.62 1.20 -7.33
N ASN A 295 5.87 1.52 -6.06
CA ASN A 295 4.84 1.94 -5.12
C ASN A 295 4.18 3.25 -5.58
N GLY A 296 4.98 4.18 -6.08
CA GLY A 296 4.52 5.45 -6.65
C GLY A 296 3.61 5.26 -7.86
N ALA A 297 3.94 4.34 -8.76
CA ALA A 297 3.06 3.99 -9.87
C ALA A 297 1.69 3.49 -9.38
N GLY A 298 1.66 2.71 -8.30
CA GLY A 298 0.42 2.28 -7.65
C GLY A 298 -0.40 3.44 -7.08
N TYR A 299 0.23 4.39 -6.40
CA TYR A 299 -0.45 5.59 -5.88
C TYR A 299 -0.92 6.53 -6.99
N VAL A 300 -0.10 6.75 -8.03
CA VAL A 300 -0.50 7.55 -9.20
C VAL A 300 -1.76 6.96 -9.83
N TRP A 301 -1.77 5.65 -10.09
CA TRP A 301 -2.94 4.99 -10.64
C TRP A 301 -4.11 5.04 -9.66
N GLY A 302 -3.93 4.61 -8.42
CA GLY A 302 -5.00 4.52 -7.42
C GLY A 302 -5.73 5.85 -7.17
N TYR A 303 -5.02 6.96 -7.18
CA TYR A 303 -5.62 8.28 -6.96
C TYR A 303 -6.17 8.92 -8.23
N ASN A 304 -5.70 8.54 -9.42
CA ASN A 304 -6.14 9.16 -10.67
C ASN A 304 -7.03 8.26 -11.55
N THR A 305 -7.33 7.02 -11.13
CA THR A 305 -8.16 6.09 -11.92
C THR A 305 -9.56 6.66 -12.15
N GLN A 306 -10.22 7.11 -11.09
CA GLN A 306 -11.57 7.70 -11.20
C GLN A 306 -11.53 8.95 -12.08
N LEU A 307 -10.58 9.85 -11.85
CA LEU A 307 -10.41 11.06 -12.64
C LEU A 307 -10.19 10.74 -14.12
N TYR A 308 -9.38 9.71 -14.42
CA TYR A 308 -9.16 9.27 -15.80
C TYR A 308 -10.43 8.81 -16.49
N PHE A 309 -11.21 7.94 -15.84
CA PHE A 309 -12.44 7.44 -16.45
C PHE A 309 -13.52 8.51 -16.54
N THR A 310 -13.70 9.37 -15.55
CA THR A 310 -14.66 10.47 -15.62
C THR A 310 -14.29 11.51 -16.68
N THR A 311 -12.99 11.73 -16.93
CA THR A 311 -12.51 12.68 -17.95
C THR A 311 -12.65 12.14 -19.37
N TYR A 312 -12.41 10.84 -19.59
CA TYR A 312 -12.35 10.26 -20.94
C TYR A 312 -13.57 9.41 -21.30
N TYR A 313 -14.30 8.90 -20.30
CA TYR A 313 -15.41 7.96 -20.45
C TYR A 313 -16.48 8.22 -19.40
N PRO A 314 -17.10 9.44 -19.35
CA PRO A 314 -18.00 9.85 -18.27
C PRO A 314 -19.28 9.01 -18.19
N GLU A 315 -19.62 8.29 -19.27
CA GLU A 315 -20.79 7.40 -19.32
C GLU A 315 -20.57 6.05 -18.64
N VAL A 316 -19.30 5.75 -18.25
CA VAL A 316 -18.94 4.42 -17.71
C VAL A 316 -18.93 4.46 -16.19
N SER A 317 -19.73 3.59 -15.56
CA SER A 317 -19.65 3.38 -14.12
C SER A 317 -18.38 2.58 -13.78
N THR A 318 -17.44 3.23 -13.11
CA THR A 318 -16.20 2.61 -12.62
C THR A 318 -16.48 1.62 -11.50
N GLY A 319 -17.51 1.88 -10.68
CA GLY A 319 -17.92 1.02 -9.59
C GLY A 319 -18.32 -0.38 -10.04
N GLN A 320 -18.93 -0.54 -11.22
CA GLN A 320 -19.29 -1.87 -11.75
C GLN A 320 -18.07 -2.79 -11.96
N TRP A 321 -16.91 -2.25 -12.28
CA TRP A 321 -15.70 -2.99 -12.59
C TRP A 321 -14.70 -2.99 -11.42
N LEU A 322 -14.44 -1.84 -10.85
CA LEU A 322 -13.39 -1.68 -9.85
C LEU A 322 -13.84 -2.06 -8.43
N SER A 323 -15.14 -2.34 -8.23
CA SER A 323 -15.62 -2.94 -6.98
C SER A 323 -15.14 -4.37 -6.74
N TRP A 324 -14.71 -5.10 -7.77
CA TRP A 324 -14.27 -6.48 -7.64
C TRP A 324 -12.91 -6.80 -8.26
N ILE A 325 -12.46 -6.09 -9.32
CA ILE A 325 -11.20 -6.37 -10.00
C ILE A 325 -10.00 -6.30 -9.06
N PRO A 326 -9.80 -5.22 -8.25
CA PRO A 326 -8.70 -5.16 -7.32
C PRO A 326 -8.79 -6.20 -6.21
N LEU A 327 -10.00 -6.48 -5.71
CA LEU A 327 -10.23 -7.50 -4.67
C LEU A 327 -9.78 -8.89 -5.15
N VAL A 328 -10.26 -9.32 -6.30
CA VAL A 328 -9.93 -10.64 -6.83
C VAL A 328 -8.48 -10.68 -7.31
N GLY A 329 -8.06 -9.73 -8.14
CA GLY A 329 -6.73 -9.70 -8.74
C GLY A 329 -5.63 -9.51 -7.69
N GLY A 330 -5.79 -8.55 -6.79
CA GLY A 330 -4.81 -8.26 -5.74
C GLY A 330 -4.69 -9.37 -4.69
N SER A 331 -5.82 -9.98 -4.29
CA SER A 331 -5.79 -11.12 -3.36
C SER A 331 -5.06 -12.34 -3.98
N ILE A 332 -5.31 -12.63 -5.24
CA ILE A 332 -4.59 -13.66 -5.98
C ILE A 332 -3.08 -13.32 -6.05
N ALA A 333 -2.74 -12.08 -6.38
CA ALA A 333 -1.36 -11.64 -6.52
C ALA A 333 -0.52 -11.84 -5.27
N VAL A 334 -1.06 -11.50 -4.09
CA VAL A 334 -0.34 -11.63 -2.80
C VAL A 334 -0.02 -13.10 -2.50
N VAL A 335 -1.00 -13.98 -2.71
CA VAL A 335 -0.85 -15.43 -2.46
C VAL A 335 0.13 -16.04 -3.47
N PHE A 336 -0.05 -15.79 -4.76
CA PHE A 336 0.81 -16.33 -5.81
C PHE A 336 2.22 -15.75 -5.76
N GLY A 337 2.39 -14.47 -5.47
CA GLY A 337 3.69 -13.83 -5.33
C GLY A 337 4.54 -14.47 -4.24
N GLY A 338 3.95 -14.73 -3.07
CA GLY A 338 4.61 -15.47 -1.99
C GLY A 338 4.97 -16.90 -2.40
N PHE A 339 4.02 -17.63 -2.97
CA PHE A 339 4.22 -19.02 -3.40
C PHE A 339 5.33 -19.15 -4.46
N ILE A 340 5.32 -18.29 -5.49
CA ILE A 340 6.36 -18.27 -6.53
C ILE A 340 7.71 -17.92 -5.92
N SER A 341 7.77 -16.88 -5.08
CA SER A 341 8.98 -16.45 -4.38
C SER A 341 9.67 -17.60 -3.63
N ASP A 342 8.87 -18.38 -2.89
CA ASP A 342 9.39 -19.52 -2.11
C ASP A 342 9.83 -20.72 -2.98
N ARG A 343 9.21 -20.89 -4.15
CA ARG A 343 9.60 -21.93 -5.10
C ARG A 343 10.91 -21.61 -5.84
N VAL A 344 11.04 -20.36 -6.31
CA VAL A 344 12.19 -19.96 -7.13
C VAL A 344 13.46 -19.72 -6.32
N VAL A 345 13.38 -19.50 -5.02
CA VAL A 345 14.57 -19.25 -4.16
C VAL A 345 15.61 -20.34 -4.28
N LYS A 346 15.19 -21.58 -4.57
CA LYS A 346 16.07 -22.74 -4.78
C LYS A 346 16.97 -22.61 -6.03
N TRP A 347 16.63 -21.71 -6.96
CA TRP A 347 17.38 -21.51 -8.21
C TRP A 347 18.56 -20.55 -8.06
N GLY A 348 18.69 -19.91 -6.88
CA GLY A 348 19.86 -19.09 -6.55
C GLY A 348 19.52 -17.67 -6.09
N PRO A 349 20.54 -16.87 -5.75
CA PRO A 349 20.36 -15.57 -5.09
C PRO A 349 19.68 -14.50 -5.96
N TYR A 350 19.63 -14.70 -7.27
CA TYR A 350 18.97 -13.76 -8.21
C TYR A 350 17.51 -14.11 -8.50
N ALA A 351 17.05 -15.30 -8.10
CA ALA A 351 15.78 -15.85 -8.54
C ALA A 351 14.58 -14.97 -8.17
N ARG A 352 14.55 -14.43 -6.96
CA ARG A 352 13.50 -13.52 -6.50
C ARG A 352 13.50 -12.20 -7.27
N ILE A 353 14.67 -11.66 -7.62
CA ILE A 353 14.79 -10.44 -8.40
C ILE A 353 14.29 -10.68 -9.83
N TRP A 354 14.57 -11.85 -10.41
CA TRP A 354 13.99 -12.22 -11.70
C TRP A 354 12.47 -12.25 -11.69
N VAL A 355 11.85 -12.71 -10.59
CA VAL A 355 10.38 -12.66 -10.45
C VAL A 355 9.88 -11.22 -10.43
N LEU A 356 10.58 -10.30 -9.73
CA LEU A 356 10.22 -8.88 -9.72
C LEU A 356 10.31 -8.26 -11.12
N ILE A 357 11.41 -8.50 -11.83
CA ILE A 357 11.60 -7.99 -13.20
C ILE A 357 10.52 -8.55 -14.13
N ALA A 358 10.32 -9.88 -14.11
CA ALA A 358 9.36 -10.55 -14.98
C ALA A 358 7.91 -10.08 -14.70
N SER A 359 7.51 -9.99 -13.44
CA SER A 359 6.16 -9.56 -13.08
C SER A 359 5.88 -8.13 -13.54
N LEU A 360 6.79 -7.18 -13.32
CA LEU A 360 6.61 -5.79 -13.72
C LEU A 360 6.67 -5.60 -15.23
N THR A 361 7.61 -6.26 -15.91
CA THR A 361 7.72 -6.21 -17.37
C THR A 361 6.48 -6.82 -18.05
N LEU A 362 5.96 -7.92 -17.49
CA LEU A 362 4.76 -8.57 -18.04
C LEU A 362 3.48 -7.79 -17.71
N ALA A 363 3.40 -7.11 -16.57
CA ALA A 363 2.25 -6.29 -16.19
C ALA A 363 2.18 -4.95 -16.97
N ALA A 364 3.32 -4.38 -17.38
CA ALA A 364 3.39 -3.08 -18.03
C ALA A 364 2.54 -2.96 -19.31
N PRO A 365 2.54 -3.93 -20.26
CA PRO A 365 1.70 -3.84 -21.45
C PRO A 365 0.19 -3.89 -21.13
N PHE A 366 -0.22 -4.61 -20.10
CA PHE A 366 -1.62 -4.62 -19.66
C PHE A 366 -2.00 -3.29 -18.98
N ALA A 367 -1.11 -2.74 -18.16
CA ALA A 367 -1.28 -1.40 -17.59
C ALA A 367 -1.37 -0.32 -18.69
N ALA A 368 -0.54 -0.41 -19.74
CA ALA A 368 -0.66 0.45 -20.91
C ALA A 368 -1.97 0.22 -21.67
N GLY A 369 -2.40 -1.03 -21.81
CA GLY A 369 -3.67 -1.40 -22.42
C GLY A 369 -4.88 -0.78 -21.72
N THR A 370 -4.84 -0.64 -20.39
CA THR A 370 -5.88 0.06 -19.62
C THR A 370 -6.08 1.51 -20.08
N LEU A 371 -5.00 2.19 -20.48
CA LEU A 371 -5.04 3.57 -20.96
C LEU A 371 -5.29 3.66 -22.48
N PHE A 372 -4.98 2.60 -23.23
CA PHE A 372 -5.12 2.55 -24.68
C PHE A 372 -6.51 2.17 -25.12
N PHE A 373 -7.04 1.08 -24.58
CA PHE A 373 -8.33 0.55 -24.98
C PHE A 373 -9.49 1.34 -24.38
N LYS A 374 -10.63 1.32 -25.08
CA LYS A 374 -11.89 1.84 -24.53
C LYS A 374 -12.52 0.81 -23.57
N PRO A 375 -13.33 1.24 -22.59
CA PRO A 375 -14.19 0.32 -21.85
C PRO A 375 -15.08 -0.52 -22.80
N PRO A 376 -15.31 -1.81 -22.51
CA PRO A 376 -14.91 -2.57 -21.33
C PRO A 376 -13.47 -3.12 -21.36
N TRP A 377 -12.79 -3.10 -22.51
CA TRP A 377 -11.46 -3.71 -22.67
C TRP A 377 -10.39 -3.09 -21.77
N ALA A 378 -10.51 -1.79 -21.46
CA ALA A 378 -9.65 -1.13 -20.48
C ALA A 378 -9.69 -1.86 -19.13
N PHE A 379 -10.88 -2.25 -18.64
CA PHE A 379 -11.02 -2.99 -17.38
C PHE A 379 -10.55 -4.43 -17.49
N VAL A 380 -10.76 -5.08 -18.65
CA VAL A 380 -10.21 -6.43 -18.90
C VAL A 380 -8.69 -6.43 -18.78
N CYS A 381 -8.00 -5.39 -19.27
CA CYS A 381 -6.56 -5.23 -19.11
C CYS A 381 -6.13 -5.01 -17.65
N GLN A 382 -6.98 -4.46 -16.80
CA GLN A 382 -6.66 -4.29 -15.38
C GLN A 382 -6.58 -5.62 -14.62
N ILE A 383 -7.35 -6.64 -15.02
CA ILE A 383 -7.34 -7.95 -14.34
C ILE A 383 -5.92 -8.55 -14.30
N PRO A 384 -5.22 -8.79 -15.43
CA PRO A 384 -3.84 -9.29 -15.39
C PRO A 384 -2.87 -8.27 -14.78
N THR A 385 -3.14 -6.97 -14.89
CA THR A 385 -2.31 -5.95 -14.25
C THR A 385 -2.31 -6.09 -12.73
N TYR A 386 -3.48 -6.31 -12.10
CA TYR A 386 -3.56 -6.57 -10.65
C TYR A 386 -2.96 -7.93 -10.29
N ILE A 387 -3.28 -9.01 -11.01
CA ILE A 387 -2.80 -10.36 -10.69
C ILE A 387 -1.26 -10.44 -10.77
N ILE A 388 -0.66 -9.87 -11.80
CA ILE A 388 0.78 -9.99 -12.04
C ILE A 388 1.54 -8.84 -11.36
N GLY A 389 1.03 -7.61 -11.51
CA GLY A 389 1.71 -6.41 -11.04
C GLY A 389 1.75 -6.26 -9.53
N GLU A 390 0.81 -6.82 -8.77
CA GLU A 390 0.78 -6.71 -7.30
C GLU A 390 1.59 -7.80 -6.58
N MET A 391 2.19 -8.77 -7.28
CA MET A 391 3.08 -9.78 -6.69
C MET A 391 4.34 -9.17 -6.06
N TRP A 392 4.75 -7.99 -6.50
CA TRP A 392 6.00 -7.35 -6.10
C TRP A 392 6.14 -7.15 -4.59
N VAL A 393 5.08 -6.88 -3.87
CA VAL A 393 5.10 -6.59 -2.42
C VAL A 393 5.68 -7.77 -1.65
N SER A 394 5.10 -8.97 -1.84
CA SER A 394 5.53 -10.19 -1.15
C SER A 394 6.97 -10.58 -1.52
N VAL A 395 7.30 -10.48 -2.81
CA VAL A 395 8.62 -10.86 -3.31
C VAL A 395 9.71 -9.90 -2.83
N THR A 396 9.46 -8.59 -2.86
CA THR A 396 10.44 -7.59 -2.40
C THR A 396 10.70 -7.70 -0.91
N LEU A 397 9.64 -7.92 -0.11
CA LEU A 397 9.82 -8.17 1.33
C LEU A 397 10.70 -9.39 1.61
N ALA A 398 10.53 -10.47 0.84
CA ALA A 398 11.37 -11.65 0.96
C ALA A 398 12.85 -11.34 0.67
N VAL A 399 13.12 -10.49 -0.34
CA VAL A 399 14.50 -10.04 -0.65
C VAL A 399 15.08 -9.16 0.46
N VAL A 400 14.29 -8.22 1.00
CA VAL A 400 14.72 -7.36 2.13
C VAL A 400 15.07 -8.22 3.35
N ILE A 401 14.26 -9.24 3.67
CA ILE A 401 14.52 -10.18 4.77
C ILE A 401 15.82 -10.96 4.56
N GLU A 402 16.17 -11.29 3.33
CA GLU A 402 17.43 -11.98 3.03
C GLU A 402 18.68 -11.10 3.20
N LEU A 403 18.53 -9.79 2.98
CA LEU A 403 19.65 -8.85 3.05
C LEU A 403 19.91 -8.30 4.46
N VAL A 404 18.97 -8.46 5.39
CA VAL A 404 19.06 -7.87 6.73
C VAL A 404 19.30 -8.92 7.80
N PRO A 405 20.19 -8.67 8.78
CA PRO A 405 20.41 -9.55 9.93
C PRO A 405 19.13 -9.79 10.73
N SER A 406 19.02 -10.98 11.33
CA SER A 406 17.82 -11.44 12.04
C SER A 406 17.41 -10.54 13.22
N ASN A 407 18.40 -9.99 13.94
CA ASN A 407 18.20 -9.15 15.13
C ASN A 407 17.57 -7.77 14.86
N ILE A 408 17.66 -7.25 13.62
CA ILE A 408 17.10 -5.93 13.24
C ILE A 408 16.05 -6.04 12.13
N ARG A 409 15.63 -7.25 11.72
CA ARG A 409 14.77 -7.52 10.58
C ARG A 409 13.45 -6.73 10.62
N THR A 410 12.75 -6.75 11.75
CA THR A 410 11.46 -6.04 11.90
C THR A 410 11.60 -4.52 11.71
N THR A 411 12.64 -3.94 12.33
CA THR A 411 12.91 -2.50 12.20
C THR A 411 13.32 -2.13 10.76
N ALA A 412 14.08 -3.00 10.09
CA ALA A 412 14.47 -2.79 8.70
C ALA A 412 13.27 -2.84 7.73
N ILE A 413 12.34 -3.78 7.92
CA ILE A 413 11.11 -3.85 7.14
C ILE A 413 10.28 -2.56 7.32
N ALA A 414 10.13 -2.09 8.56
CA ALA A 414 9.42 -0.84 8.84
C ALA A 414 10.09 0.35 8.16
N TYR A 415 11.44 0.41 8.20
CA TYR A 415 12.20 1.47 7.56
C TYR A 415 12.13 1.41 6.03
N TYR A 416 12.13 0.21 5.46
CA TYR A 416 11.90 0.00 4.03
C TYR A 416 10.54 0.57 3.60
N PHE A 417 9.46 0.20 4.30
CA PHE A 417 8.12 0.74 4.02
C PHE A 417 8.03 2.25 4.24
N PHE A 418 8.71 2.78 5.25
CA PHE A 418 8.79 4.23 5.47
C PHE A 418 9.37 4.92 4.23
N ILE A 419 10.49 4.45 3.69
CA ILE A 419 11.14 5.05 2.52
C ILE A 419 10.24 4.96 1.29
N ILE A 420 9.76 3.76 0.95
CA ILE A 420 8.99 3.57 -0.28
C ILE A 420 7.64 4.29 -0.25
N SER A 421 7.02 4.41 0.93
CA SER A 421 5.76 5.13 1.07
C SER A 421 5.95 6.64 0.98
N ASN A 422 7.01 7.20 1.59
CA ASN A 422 7.26 8.64 1.50
C ASN A 422 7.65 9.07 0.08
N ILE A 423 8.52 8.34 -0.60
CA ILE A 423 8.92 8.68 -1.96
C ILE A 423 7.77 8.38 -2.93
N GLY A 424 7.26 7.14 -2.92
CA GLY A 424 6.22 6.69 -3.83
C GLY A 424 4.88 7.41 -3.63
N GLY A 425 4.47 7.62 -2.38
CA GLY A 425 3.20 8.29 -2.06
C GLY A 425 3.13 9.77 -2.45
N ASN A 426 4.28 10.42 -2.72
CA ASN A 426 4.35 11.78 -3.23
C ASN A 426 4.47 11.84 -4.77
N MET A 427 4.65 10.73 -5.47
CA MET A 427 4.71 10.70 -6.95
C MET A 427 3.45 11.24 -7.65
N PRO A 428 2.22 11.13 -7.11
CA PRO A 428 1.05 11.78 -7.70
C PRO A 428 1.20 13.28 -7.96
N LEU A 429 2.05 13.99 -7.21
CA LEU A 429 2.38 15.40 -7.47
C LEU A 429 3.00 15.67 -8.84
N LEU A 430 3.56 14.64 -9.48
CA LEU A 430 4.12 14.75 -10.83
C LEU A 430 3.04 14.73 -11.92
N VAL A 431 1.80 14.35 -11.60
CA VAL A 431 0.71 14.28 -12.59
C VAL A 431 0.36 15.65 -13.14
N PRO A 432 0.02 16.69 -12.33
CA PRO A 432 -0.39 17.99 -12.85
C PRO A 432 0.64 18.67 -13.75
N PRO A 433 1.95 18.76 -13.41
CA PRO A 433 2.92 19.44 -14.28
C PRO A 433 3.13 18.72 -15.62
N ILE A 434 3.01 17.38 -15.66
CA ILE A 434 3.09 16.65 -16.92
C ILE A 434 1.79 16.82 -17.71
N GLU A 435 0.63 16.79 -17.04
CA GLU A 435 -0.67 16.97 -17.63
C GLU A 435 -0.81 18.34 -18.33
N GLN A 436 -0.33 19.41 -17.67
CA GLN A 436 -0.39 20.79 -18.23
C GLN A 436 0.37 20.94 -19.54
N VAL A 437 1.49 20.21 -19.70
CA VAL A 437 2.32 20.26 -20.93
C VAL A 437 1.81 19.28 -22.00
N THR A 438 1.12 18.20 -21.58
CA THR A 438 0.73 17.12 -22.49
C THR A 438 -0.76 16.78 -22.38
N SER A 439 -1.11 15.81 -21.58
CA SER A 439 -2.48 15.41 -21.22
C SER A 439 -2.45 14.48 -20.01
N LEU A 440 -3.58 14.36 -19.29
CA LEU A 440 -3.73 13.39 -18.19
C LEU A 440 -3.38 11.95 -18.64
N ARG A 441 -3.83 11.56 -19.85
CA ARG A 441 -3.54 10.23 -20.40
C ARG A 441 -2.03 10.02 -20.57
N THR A 442 -1.31 10.99 -21.12
CA THR A 442 0.16 10.92 -21.30
C THR A 442 0.89 10.90 -19.97
N ALA A 443 0.47 11.74 -19.01
CA ALA A 443 1.04 11.73 -17.66
C ALA A 443 0.89 10.35 -17.01
N LEU A 444 -0.29 9.71 -17.14
CA LEU A 444 -0.51 8.38 -16.61
C LEU A 444 0.27 7.29 -17.37
N TYR A 445 0.49 7.41 -18.70
CA TYR A 445 1.38 6.48 -19.43
C TYR A 445 2.81 6.50 -18.89
N ILE A 446 3.33 7.68 -18.59
CA ILE A 446 4.69 7.84 -18.05
C ILE A 446 4.78 7.32 -16.62
N LEU A 447 3.85 7.73 -15.76
CA LEU A 447 3.92 7.49 -14.31
C LEU A 447 3.33 6.15 -13.85
N TYR A 448 2.58 5.43 -14.69
CA TYR A 448 2.01 4.14 -14.34
C TYR A 448 2.73 2.99 -15.07
N PRO A 449 2.45 2.63 -16.34
CA PRO A 449 3.18 1.56 -17.01
C PRO A 449 4.66 1.89 -17.25
N GLY A 450 5.01 3.16 -17.50
CA GLY A 450 6.40 3.59 -17.66
C GLY A 450 7.22 3.38 -16.39
N CYS A 451 6.65 3.67 -15.22
CA CYS A 451 7.30 3.40 -13.94
C CYS A 451 7.38 1.91 -13.61
N TYR A 452 6.49 1.05 -14.12
CA TYR A 452 6.66 -0.42 -14.01
C TYR A 452 7.94 -0.87 -14.71
N LEU A 453 8.16 -0.41 -15.94
CA LEU A 453 9.37 -0.74 -16.71
C LEU A 453 10.62 -0.13 -16.06
N LEU A 454 10.54 1.11 -15.61
CA LEU A 454 11.66 1.76 -14.91
C LEU A 454 12.02 1.01 -13.63
N ALA A 455 11.05 0.61 -12.82
CA ALA A 455 11.28 -0.19 -11.63
C ALA A 455 11.90 -1.56 -11.97
N ALA A 456 11.44 -2.21 -13.05
CA ALA A 456 12.04 -3.47 -13.53
C ALA A 456 13.51 -3.30 -13.90
N VAL A 457 13.88 -2.21 -14.59
CA VAL A 457 15.27 -1.89 -14.91
C VAL A 457 16.10 -1.65 -13.64
N VAL A 458 15.57 -0.90 -12.67
CA VAL A 458 16.27 -0.64 -11.41
C VAL A 458 16.43 -1.94 -10.60
N PHE A 459 15.43 -2.83 -10.58
CA PHE A 459 15.59 -4.17 -10.01
C PHE A 459 16.66 -5.00 -10.74
N ALA A 460 16.79 -4.88 -12.06
CA ALA A 460 17.85 -5.55 -12.80
C ALA A 460 19.24 -5.05 -12.38
N VAL A 461 19.40 -3.74 -12.14
CA VAL A 461 20.64 -3.16 -11.61
C VAL A 461 20.98 -3.75 -10.23
N CYS A 462 19.98 -4.06 -9.39
CA CYS A 462 20.21 -4.69 -8.08
C CYS A 462 20.93 -6.06 -8.21
N MET A 463 20.74 -6.77 -9.32
CA MET A 463 21.44 -8.06 -9.55
C MET A 463 22.96 -7.94 -9.55
N LEU A 464 23.51 -6.77 -9.93
CA LEU A 464 24.96 -6.54 -9.96
C LEU A 464 25.60 -6.58 -8.57
N VAL A 465 24.84 -6.24 -7.53
CA VAL A 465 25.37 -6.04 -6.17
C VAL A 465 24.81 -7.03 -5.13
N VAL A 466 23.61 -7.58 -5.35
CA VAL A 466 22.87 -8.39 -4.37
C VAL A 466 23.65 -9.63 -3.89
N LYS A 467 24.34 -10.32 -4.79
CA LYS A 467 25.13 -11.53 -4.44
C LYS A 467 26.26 -11.21 -3.46
N ARG A 468 26.93 -10.06 -3.67
CA ARG A 468 28.01 -9.60 -2.78
C ARG A 468 27.46 -9.28 -1.39
N ASP A 469 26.32 -8.57 -1.34
CA ASP A 469 25.76 -8.12 -0.08
C ASP A 469 25.14 -9.29 0.73
N ILE A 470 24.56 -10.30 0.05
CA ILE A 470 24.11 -11.55 0.70
C ILE A 470 25.30 -12.30 1.32
N ARG A 471 26.43 -12.44 0.61
CA ARG A 471 27.63 -13.08 1.15
C ARG A 471 28.16 -12.33 2.37
N ARG A 472 28.29 -11.00 2.26
CA ARG A 472 28.73 -10.16 3.37
C ARG A 472 27.87 -10.31 4.61
N LYS A 473 26.55 -10.46 4.42
CA LYS A 473 25.64 -10.74 5.53
C LYS A 473 25.88 -12.09 6.16
N GLN A 474 26.09 -13.14 5.34
CA GLN A 474 26.37 -14.49 5.85
C GLN A 474 27.66 -14.53 6.70
N GLU A 475 28.67 -13.76 6.30
CA GLU A 475 29.91 -13.60 7.08
C GLU A 475 29.68 -12.91 8.42
N LEU A 476 28.75 -11.95 8.49
CA LEU A 476 28.36 -11.25 9.72
C LEU A 476 27.43 -12.07 10.63
N ASP A 477 26.69 -13.04 10.08
CA ASP A 477 25.79 -13.92 10.84
C ASP A 477 26.51 -15.19 11.38
N ILE A 478 27.78 -15.45 10.98
CA ILE A 478 28.60 -16.49 11.58
C ILE A 478 29.10 -15.97 12.93
N PRO A 479 28.71 -16.56 14.07
CA PRO A 479 29.31 -16.18 15.35
C PRO A 479 30.81 -16.42 15.27
N ASP A 480 31.57 -15.52 15.84
CA ASP A 480 33.04 -15.64 16.01
C ASP A 480 33.35 -16.78 16.99
N SER A 481 33.04 -18.02 16.58
CA SER A 481 33.25 -19.25 17.31
C SER A 481 34.43 -20.00 16.69
N SER A 482 35.60 -19.39 16.72
CA SER A 482 36.85 -20.16 16.68
C SER A 482 38.10 -19.37 17.13
N PRO A 483 38.34 -19.28 18.43
CA PRO A 483 39.73 -19.35 18.89
C PRO A 483 40.11 -20.70 19.48
N LEU A 484 39.29 -21.76 19.40
CA LEU A 484 39.58 -23.03 20.09
C LEU A 484 40.05 -24.20 19.20
N LEU A 485 40.26 -23.98 17.89
CA LEU A 485 40.77 -25.01 17.01
C LEU A 485 42.17 -24.69 16.40
N ALA A 486 42.83 -23.61 16.84
CA ALA A 486 44.15 -23.25 16.37
C ALA A 486 45.28 -23.70 17.31
N GLU A 487 44.99 -24.33 18.47
CA GLU A 487 46.03 -24.83 19.41
C GLU A 487 46.32 -26.32 19.34
N ASP A 488 45.54 -27.13 18.62
CA ASP A 488 45.76 -28.60 18.56
C ASP A 488 46.51 -29.09 17.29
N VAL A 489 47.12 -28.21 16.49
CA VAL A 489 47.89 -28.62 15.30
C VAL A 489 49.38 -28.18 15.35
N ALA A 490 49.89 -27.80 16.50
CA ALA A 490 51.29 -27.46 16.63
C ALA A 490 51.98 -28.21 17.80
N ASN A 491 52.01 -29.52 17.75
CA ASN A 491 53.12 -30.28 18.39
C ASN A 491 53.30 -31.67 17.79
N PRO A 492 54.12 -31.85 16.72
CA PRO A 492 54.58 -33.12 16.30
C PRO A 492 56.06 -33.30 16.85
N ASN A 493 56.20 -33.59 18.12
CA ASN A 493 57.43 -34.21 18.61
C ASN A 493 57.35 -34.55 20.12
N ASP A 494 57.00 -35.76 20.42
CA ASP A 494 57.70 -36.51 21.49
C ASP A 494 57.47 -37.99 21.25
N ASN A 495 58.36 -38.51 20.44
CA ASN A 495 58.80 -39.94 20.51
C ASN A 495 59.72 -40.07 21.66
N ASP A 496 59.61 -41.19 22.30
CA ASP A 496 60.57 -42.00 23.02
C ASP A 496 60.36 -42.20 24.53
N THR A 497 60.21 -43.44 24.74
CA THR A 497 60.83 -44.26 25.78
C THR A 497 59.99 -44.85 26.90
N LYS A 498 60.04 -46.19 26.80
CA LYS A 498 60.15 -47.25 27.81
C LYS A 498 58.90 -47.79 28.46
N MET A 499 58.56 -49.06 28.12
CA MET A 499 58.90 -50.29 28.79
C MET A 499 58.84 -50.25 30.35
N ASP A 500 57.79 -50.80 30.88
CA ASP A 500 57.77 -52.11 31.57
C ASP A 500 56.30 -52.55 31.79
#